data_cff80a49a39c3f4e31e95afe921b3336
#
_entry.id   cff80a49a39c3f4e31e95afe921b3336
#
_cell.length_a   1.000
_cell.length_b   1.000
_cell.length_c   1.000
_cell.angle_alpha   90.00
_cell.angle_beta   90.00
_cell.angle_gamma   90.00
#
_symmetry.space_group_name_H-M   'P 1'
#
loop_
_entity.id
_entity.type
_entity.pdbx_description
1 polymer ?
#
loop_
_entity_poly.entity_id
_entity_poly.type
_entity_poly.pdbx_seq_one_letter_code
_entity_poly.pdbx_strand_id
1 'polypeptide(L)' 'RPPILLCDEPTGNLDPKNSWEIMKLLEQINKKGTTVLVVTHNREIVNEMQKRVITMKKGIIVSDEEKGGYIDED' A
#
# COMPACT_ATOMS: atom_id res chain seq x y z
N ARG A 1 -5.12 -3.17 -21.92
CA ARG A 1 -5.14 -2.25 -20.76
C ARG A 1 -5.37 -3.04 -19.47
N PRO A 2 -4.40 -3.08 -18.55
CA PRO A 2 -4.58 -3.83 -17.31
C PRO A 2 -5.63 -3.18 -16.41
N PRO A 3 -6.39 -3.97 -15.67
CA PRO A 3 -7.34 -3.43 -14.72
C PRO A 3 -6.61 -2.79 -13.53
N ILE A 4 -7.29 -1.85 -12.88
CA ILE A 4 -6.76 -1.15 -11.72
C ILE A 4 -7.72 -1.34 -10.55
N LEU A 5 -7.18 -1.76 -9.41
CA LEU A 5 -7.93 -1.88 -8.17
C LEU A 5 -7.46 -0.81 -7.19
N LEU A 6 -8.38 -0.01 -6.70
CA LEU A 6 -8.08 1.03 -5.72
C LEU A 6 -8.63 0.63 -4.36
N CYS A 7 -7.75 0.59 -3.37
CA CYS A 7 -8.13 0.24 -2.00
C CYS A 7 -7.76 1.38 -1.06
N ASP A 8 -8.74 1.88 -0.31
CA ASP A 8 -8.53 2.98 0.64
C ASP A 8 -8.58 2.43 2.06
N GLU A 9 -7.44 2.40 2.73
CA GLU A 9 -7.28 1.86 4.08
C GLU A 9 -7.91 0.47 4.24
N PRO A 10 -7.52 -0.50 3.40
CA PRO A 10 -8.19 -1.81 3.41
C PRO A 10 -8.01 -2.58 4.71
N THR A 11 -7.03 -2.20 5.53
CA THR A 11 -6.73 -2.88 6.79
C THR A 11 -7.02 -2.03 8.01
N GLY A 12 -7.73 -0.90 7.85
CA GLY A 12 -7.87 0.10 8.89
C GLY A 12 -8.48 -0.38 10.20
N ASN A 13 -9.42 -1.30 10.15
CA ASN A 13 -10.12 -1.78 11.34
C ASN A 13 -9.83 -3.24 11.67
N LEU A 14 -8.77 -3.80 11.09
CA LEU A 14 -8.44 -5.20 11.28
C LEU A 14 -7.26 -5.37 12.23
N ASP A 15 -7.22 -6.53 12.92
CA ASP A 15 -6.05 -6.85 13.72
C ASP A 15 -4.86 -7.20 12.81
N PRO A 16 -3.64 -7.31 13.34
CA PRO A 16 -2.46 -7.55 12.49
C PRO A 16 -2.55 -8.80 11.63
N LYS A 17 -3.10 -9.89 12.18
CA LYS A 17 -3.20 -11.13 11.42
C LYS A 17 -4.13 -10.98 10.21
N ASN A 18 -5.31 -10.41 10.44
CA ASN A 18 -6.29 -10.23 9.36
C ASN A 18 -5.81 -9.17 8.36
N SER A 19 -5.08 -8.16 8.83
CA SER A 19 -4.48 -7.17 7.94
C SER A 19 -3.54 -7.83 6.95
N TRP A 20 -2.68 -8.73 7.42
CA TRP A 20 -1.75 -9.41 6.54
C TRP A 20 -2.45 -10.34 5.55
N GLU A 21 -3.55 -10.97 5.94
CA GLU A 21 -4.31 -11.80 5.02
C GLU A 21 -4.89 -10.97 3.87
N ILE A 22 -5.40 -9.78 4.17
CA ILE A 22 -5.90 -8.87 3.14
C ILE A 22 -4.78 -8.44 2.22
N MET A 23 -3.62 -8.07 2.76
CA MET A 23 -2.50 -7.63 1.94
C MET A 23 -1.98 -8.76 1.05
N LYS A 24 -1.96 -9.99 1.55
CA LYS A 24 -1.57 -11.15 0.73
C LYS A 24 -2.54 -11.37 -0.42
N LEU A 25 -3.82 -11.19 -0.16
CA LEU A 25 -4.82 -11.31 -1.22
C LEU A 25 -4.60 -10.25 -2.31
N LEU A 26 -4.34 -9.02 -1.90
CA LEU A 26 -4.07 -7.94 -2.85
C LEU A 26 -2.81 -8.22 -3.67
N GLU A 27 -1.79 -8.79 -3.04
CA GLU A 27 -0.58 -9.16 -3.75
C GLU A 27 -0.85 -10.23 -4.81
N GLN A 28 -1.69 -11.21 -4.49
CA GLN A 28 -2.07 -12.24 -5.45
C GLN A 28 -2.83 -11.66 -6.63
N ILE A 29 -3.73 -10.72 -6.37
CA ILE A 29 -4.47 -10.03 -7.42
C ILE A 29 -3.50 -9.28 -8.33
N ASN A 30 -2.51 -8.63 -7.75
CA ASN A 30 -1.49 -7.91 -8.52
C ASN A 30 -0.68 -8.86 -9.40
N LYS A 31 -0.31 -10.02 -8.86
CA LYS A 31 0.47 -11.00 -9.63
C LYS A 31 -0.28 -11.54 -10.84
N LYS A 32 -1.59 -11.46 -10.82
CA LYS A 32 -2.42 -11.91 -11.94
C LYS A 32 -2.61 -10.84 -13.01
N GLY A 33 -1.95 -9.71 -12.87
CA GLY A 33 -1.97 -8.67 -13.90
C GLY A 33 -2.76 -7.42 -13.54
N THR A 34 -3.37 -7.36 -12.36
CA THR A 34 -4.11 -6.18 -11.92
C THR A 34 -3.17 -5.21 -11.22
N THR A 35 -3.22 -3.94 -11.61
CA THR A 35 -2.50 -2.90 -10.87
C THR A 35 -3.29 -2.59 -9.61
N VAL A 36 -2.62 -2.68 -8.45
CA VAL A 36 -3.27 -2.43 -7.16
C VAL A 36 -2.69 -1.16 -6.55
N LEU A 37 -3.56 -0.22 -6.25
CA LEU A 37 -3.18 1.03 -5.58
C LEU A 37 -3.80 1.02 -4.18
N VAL A 38 -2.95 1.06 -3.16
CA VAL A 38 -3.39 1.01 -1.77
C VAL A 38 -3.07 2.33 -1.09
N VAL A 39 -4.09 2.96 -0.51
CA VAL A 39 -3.91 4.17 0.30
C VAL A 39 -3.93 3.75 1.76
N THR A 40 -2.84 3.97 2.48
CA THR A 40 -2.74 3.53 3.86
C THR A 40 -1.79 4.41 4.68
N HIS A 41 -2.03 4.46 5.98
CA HIS A 41 -1.12 5.08 6.95
C HIS A 41 -0.38 4.02 7.77
N ASN A 42 -0.53 2.75 7.44
CA ASN A 42 0.09 1.67 8.21
C ASN A 42 1.56 1.51 7.81
N ARG A 43 2.45 2.05 8.64
CA ARG A 43 3.88 2.05 8.39
C ARG A 43 4.47 0.64 8.28
N GLU A 44 4.02 -0.26 9.14
CA GLU A 44 4.55 -1.63 9.13
C GLU A 44 4.25 -2.34 7.82
N ILE A 45 3.02 -2.22 7.33
CA ILE A 45 2.63 -2.85 6.08
C ILE A 45 3.42 -2.28 4.92
N VAL A 46 3.56 -0.96 4.87
CA VAL A 46 4.30 -0.30 3.80
C VAL A 46 5.74 -0.81 3.75
N ASN A 47 6.41 -0.87 4.90
CA ASN A 47 7.80 -1.28 4.94
C ASN A 47 7.99 -2.77 4.67
N GLU A 48 7.08 -3.61 5.16
CA GLU A 48 7.20 -5.07 4.97
C GLU A 48 6.88 -5.52 3.55
N MET A 49 5.97 -4.84 2.88
CA MET A 49 5.55 -5.24 1.53
C MET A 49 6.63 -4.98 0.48
N GLN A 50 7.53 -4.04 0.72
CA GLN A 50 8.62 -3.70 -0.21
C GLN A 50 8.12 -3.39 -1.62
N LYS A 51 7.03 -2.67 -1.69
CA LYS A 51 6.45 -2.20 -2.94
C LYS A 51 6.74 -0.72 -3.13
N ARG A 52 6.39 -0.19 -4.29
CA ARG A 52 6.56 1.23 -4.55
C ARG A 52 5.69 2.05 -3.60
N VAL A 53 6.28 3.05 -2.99
CA VAL A 53 5.61 3.93 -2.03
C VAL A 53 5.67 5.36 -2.52
N ILE A 54 4.51 5.97 -2.67
CA ILE A 54 4.39 7.38 -3.01
C ILE A 54 3.85 8.09 -1.77
N THR A 55 4.63 9.01 -1.23
CA THR A 55 4.24 9.75 -0.04
C THR A 55 3.69 11.11 -0.43
N MET A 56 2.51 11.43 0.09
CA MET A 56 1.87 12.71 -0.17
C MET A 56 1.70 13.49 1.13
N LYS A 57 1.90 14.78 1.05
CA LYS A 57 1.71 15.67 2.18
C LYS A 57 1.03 16.93 1.68
N LYS A 58 -0.13 17.27 2.26
CA LYS A 58 -0.93 18.44 1.87
C LYS A 58 -1.22 18.46 0.36
N GLY A 59 -1.53 17.28 -0.20
CA GLY A 59 -1.87 17.18 -1.61
C GLY A 59 -0.69 17.20 -2.57
N ILE A 60 0.53 17.19 -2.05
CA ILE A 60 1.75 17.24 -2.86
C ILE A 60 2.55 15.96 -2.65
N ILE A 61 3.05 15.40 -3.75
CA ILE A 61 3.93 14.24 -3.67
C ILE A 61 5.29 14.69 -3.16
N VAL A 62 5.73 14.16 -2.03
CA VAL A 62 7.01 14.52 -1.44
C VAL A 62 8.06 13.42 -1.57
N SER A 63 7.65 12.21 -1.92
CA SER A 63 8.57 11.09 -2.08
C SER A 63 7.95 10.01 -2.94
N ASP A 64 8.80 9.29 -3.68
CA ASP A 64 8.42 8.15 -4.50
C ASP A 64 9.55 7.14 -4.43
N GLU A 65 9.37 6.12 -3.58
CA GLU A 65 10.38 5.08 -3.35
C GLU A 65 9.92 3.77 -3.96
N GLU A 66 10.81 3.08 -4.66
CA GLU A 66 10.44 1.85 -5.35
C GLU A 66 10.21 0.66 -4.41
N LYS A 67 10.89 0.63 -3.26
CA LYS A 67 10.77 -0.49 -2.33
C LYS A 67 10.66 -0.01 -0.90
N GLY A 68 9.44 0.05 -0.38
CA GLY A 68 9.19 0.48 0.98
C GLY A 68 9.50 1.96 1.17
N GLY A 69 10.01 2.33 2.32
CA GLY A 69 10.43 3.70 2.54
C GLY A 69 9.32 4.63 3.00
N TYR A 70 8.52 4.18 3.95
CA TYR A 70 7.50 5.04 4.53
C TYR A 70 8.16 6.24 5.18
N ILE A 71 7.76 7.43 4.76
CA ILE A 71 8.29 8.66 5.32
C ILE A 71 7.28 9.26 6.28
N ASP A 72 7.70 9.38 7.53
CA ASP A 72 6.87 9.92 8.61
C ASP A 72 7.42 11.29 8.99
N GLU A 73 7.03 12.29 8.24
CA GLU A 73 7.45 13.66 8.52
C GLU A 73 6.31 14.43 9.17
N ASP A 74 6.59 14.96 10.31
CA ASP A 74 5.60 15.77 11.03
C ASP A 74 5.60 17.22 10.56
#